data_d13f6880e3e4ca96929b66024ffe6eb7
#
_entry.id   d13f6880e3e4ca96929b66024ffe6eb7
#
_cell.length_a   1.000
_cell.length_b   1.000
_cell.length_c   1.000
_cell.angle_alpha   90.00
_cell.angle_beta   90.00
_cell.angle_gamma   90.00
#
_symmetry.space_group_name_H-M   'P 1'
#
loop_
_entity.id
_entity.type
_entity.pdbx_description
1 polymer ?
#
loop_
_entity_poly.entity_id
_entity_poly.type
_entity_poly.pdbx_seq_one_letter_code
_entity_poly.pdbx_strand_id
1 'polypeptide(L)'
;MDADGSMVIEQSMRNVSDREQSYSHWDRSLCKPGGFAFFRINRKSRFPAGWGIGRRAKKQPWEYEVEKPAHPNIKVLDGVVVARASGPEQKIAADTDAGWIAYARGRLLFVKHFPYDPRGNYSDCGMSVACYFNDRFAELEPLSPEVRLNPQQEYVFAEKWTLTLLDEEVTAHEQVRALADRIPAVRDLVLK
;
A
#
# COMPACT_ATOMS: atom_id res chain seq x y z
N MET A 1 -15.42 -15.00 2.65
CA MET A 1 -14.12 -15.10 3.36
C MET A 1 -13.80 -16.56 3.48
N ASP A 2 -12.63 -16.97 3.06
CA ASP A 2 -12.19 -18.35 3.10
C ASP A 2 -11.89 -18.79 4.54
N ALA A 3 -11.75 -20.11 4.77
CA ALA A 3 -11.52 -20.66 6.11
C ALA A 3 -10.20 -20.16 6.74
N ASP A 4 -9.25 -19.68 5.93
CA ASP A 4 -7.96 -19.11 6.36
C ASP A 4 -8.03 -17.60 6.66
N GLY A 5 -9.22 -16.99 6.67
CA GLY A 5 -9.41 -15.56 6.89
C GLY A 5 -9.08 -14.69 5.69
N SER A 6 -8.96 -15.25 4.48
CA SER A 6 -8.69 -14.50 3.25
C SER A 6 -9.92 -14.29 2.39
N MET A 7 -9.83 -13.31 1.47
CA MET A 7 -10.78 -13.08 0.39
C MET A 7 -10.07 -12.45 -0.79
N VAL A 8 -10.52 -12.76 -2.00
CA VAL A 8 -10.12 -12.06 -3.21
C VAL A 8 -11.18 -11.02 -3.55
N ILE A 9 -10.72 -9.80 -3.86
CA ILE A 9 -11.57 -8.68 -4.28
C ILE A 9 -11.14 -8.29 -5.68
N GLU A 10 -12.00 -8.50 -6.66
CA GLU A 10 -11.81 -8.07 -8.03
C GLU A 10 -12.50 -6.71 -8.23
N GLN A 11 -11.70 -5.70 -8.50
CA GLN A 11 -12.16 -4.35 -8.78
C GLN A 11 -12.02 -4.11 -10.28
N SER A 12 -13.13 -3.94 -10.99
CA SER A 12 -13.11 -3.73 -12.42
C SER A 12 -13.43 -2.28 -12.80
N MET A 13 -12.77 -1.79 -13.85
CA MET A 13 -13.12 -0.55 -14.53
C MET A 13 -13.25 -0.80 -16.02
N ARG A 14 -14.37 -0.33 -16.60
CA ARG A 14 -14.70 -0.45 -18.02
C ARG A 14 -14.77 0.90 -18.68
N ASN A 15 -14.12 1.04 -19.82
CA ASN A 15 -14.26 2.26 -20.64
C ASN A 15 -15.61 2.25 -21.35
N VAL A 16 -16.55 3.09 -20.91
CA VAL A 16 -17.88 3.23 -21.52
C VAL A 16 -17.97 4.39 -22.53
N SER A 17 -16.84 5.10 -22.76
CA SER A 17 -16.78 6.16 -23.77
C SER A 17 -16.52 5.61 -25.19
N ASP A 18 -16.58 6.47 -26.18
CA ASP A 18 -16.34 6.16 -27.59
C ASP A 18 -14.88 6.31 -28.03
N ARG A 19 -13.98 6.64 -27.12
CA ARG A 19 -12.54 6.86 -27.38
C ARG A 19 -11.67 6.16 -26.36
N GLU A 20 -10.39 5.95 -26.67
CA GLU A 20 -9.41 5.43 -25.73
C GLU A 20 -9.32 6.33 -24.47
N GLN A 21 -9.21 5.71 -23.31
CA GLN A 21 -9.03 6.35 -22.02
C GLN A 21 -7.84 5.72 -21.30
N SER A 22 -7.21 6.49 -20.40
CA SER A 22 -6.09 6.03 -19.58
C SER A 22 -6.37 6.33 -18.13
N TYR A 23 -6.37 5.28 -17.28
CA TYR A 23 -6.68 5.37 -15.87
C TYR A 23 -5.84 4.40 -15.05
N SER A 24 -5.62 4.74 -13.77
CA SER A 24 -5.17 3.81 -12.74
C SER A 24 -6.31 3.50 -11.78
N HIS A 25 -6.35 2.29 -11.28
CA HIS A 25 -7.16 1.96 -10.11
C HIS A 25 -6.39 2.39 -8.84
N TRP A 26 -7.06 3.10 -7.95
CA TRP A 26 -6.49 3.55 -6.67
C TRP A 26 -7.47 3.19 -5.56
N ASP A 27 -7.19 2.10 -4.87
CA ASP A 27 -8.03 1.62 -3.78
C ASP A 27 -7.66 2.25 -2.43
N ARG A 28 -8.64 2.34 -1.54
CA ARG A 28 -8.44 2.81 -0.17
C ARG A 28 -9.24 1.98 0.82
N SER A 29 -8.56 1.38 1.79
CA SER A 29 -9.19 0.68 2.91
C SER A 29 -8.91 1.42 4.20
N LEU A 30 -9.98 1.81 4.92
CA LEU A 30 -9.88 2.56 6.17
C LEU A 30 -9.70 1.62 7.35
N CYS A 31 -8.67 1.89 8.15
CA CYS A 31 -8.36 1.22 9.39
C CYS A 31 -8.54 2.17 10.58
N LYS A 32 -8.90 1.64 11.76
CA LYS A 32 -8.93 2.41 13.00
C LYS A 32 -7.52 2.93 13.34
N PRO A 33 -7.36 4.16 13.89
CA PRO A 33 -6.06 4.74 14.17
C PRO A 33 -5.30 4.01 15.29
N GLY A 34 -4.03 4.36 15.46
CA GLY A 34 -3.17 3.89 16.55
C GLY A 34 -2.49 2.54 16.32
N GLY A 35 -2.70 1.91 15.16
CA GLY A 35 -1.94 0.74 14.73
C GLY A 35 -0.68 1.11 13.95
N PHE A 36 -0.11 0.13 13.27
CA PHE A 36 1.10 0.27 12.47
C PHE A 36 0.82 -0.12 11.03
N ALA A 37 1.03 0.81 10.11
CA ALA A 37 1.06 0.54 8.68
C ALA A 37 2.49 0.19 8.26
N PHE A 38 2.66 -0.81 7.40
CA PHE A 38 4.00 -1.21 6.98
C PHE A 38 4.00 -1.87 5.60
N PHE A 39 5.13 -1.75 4.91
CA PHE A 39 5.41 -2.36 3.61
C PHE A 39 6.92 -2.56 3.43
N ARG A 40 7.33 -3.43 2.49
CA ARG A 40 8.76 -3.60 2.15
C ARG A 40 9.22 -2.55 1.15
N ILE A 41 10.45 -2.08 1.35
CA ILE A 41 11.18 -1.29 0.37
C ILE A 41 11.60 -2.20 -0.79
N ASN A 42 11.36 -1.75 -2.01
CA ASN A 42 11.90 -2.36 -3.21
C ASN A 42 13.41 -2.13 -3.28
N ARG A 43 14.20 -3.21 -3.34
CA ARG A 43 15.67 -3.10 -3.45
C ARG A 43 16.13 -2.46 -4.77
N LYS A 44 15.25 -2.43 -5.78
CA LYS A 44 15.46 -1.78 -7.08
C LYS A 44 14.55 -0.57 -7.24
N SER A 45 14.23 0.09 -6.13
CA SER A 45 13.40 1.28 -6.14
C SER A 45 13.96 2.35 -7.06
N ARG A 46 13.08 3.06 -7.74
CA ARG A 46 13.43 4.26 -8.52
C ARG A 46 13.65 5.49 -7.63
N PHE A 47 13.37 5.37 -6.33
CA PHE A 47 13.52 6.45 -5.35
C PHE A 47 14.76 6.22 -4.46
N PRO A 48 15.53 7.26 -4.14
CA PRO A 48 16.81 7.13 -3.40
C PRO A 48 16.65 6.41 -2.05
N ALA A 49 15.64 6.76 -1.25
CA ALA A 49 15.38 6.09 0.04
C ALA A 49 14.52 4.83 -0.10
N GLY A 50 13.99 4.53 -1.30
CA GLY A 50 13.04 3.44 -1.54
C GLY A 50 11.61 3.71 -1.05
N TRP A 51 11.37 4.88 -0.48
CA TRP A 51 10.06 5.36 0.00
C TRP A 51 10.06 6.88 0.11
N GLY A 52 8.89 7.47 0.34
CA GLY A 52 8.77 8.90 0.49
C GLY A 52 7.75 9.32 1.53
N ILE A 53 7.91 10.55 2.04
CA ILE A 53 6.94 11.25 2.88
C ILE A 53 6.24 12.30 2.06
N GLY A 54 4.91 12.24 2.04
CA GLY A 54 4.06 13.21 1.36
C GLY A 54 4.11 14.58 2.03
N ARG A 55 4.22 15.60 1.20
CA ARG A 55 4.05 17.01 1.58
C ARG A 55 2.90 17.57 0.76
N ARG A 56 1.96 18.27 1.39
CA ARG A 56 0.90 18.95 0.64
C ARG A 56 1.50 20.08 -0.20
N ALA A 57 1.39 19.96 -1.51
CA ALA A 57 1.74 21.03 -2.42
C ALA A 57 0.58 22.02 -2.60
N LYS A 58 0.88 23.29 -2.90
CA LYS A 58 -0.14 24.32 -3.10
C LYS A 58 -1.07 24.06 -4.30
N LYS A 59 -0.63 23.29 -5.30
CA LYS A 59 -1.36 23.05 -6.56
C LYS A 59 -1.54 21.57 -6.92
N GLN A 60 -0.88 20.68 -6.23
CA GLN A 60 -0.95 19.23 -6.41
C GLN A 60 -1.38 18.59 -5.09
N PRO A 61 -2.08 17.47 -5.08
CA PRO A 61 -2.50 16.85 -3.84
C PRO A 61 -1.32 16.45 -2.95
N TRP A 62 -0.26 15.89 -3.55
CA TRP A 62 0.93 15.44 -2.81
C TRP A 62 2.20 15.53 -3.66
N GLU A 63 3.30 15.89 -3.01
CA GLU A 63 4.68 15.70 -3.46
C GLU A 63 5.40 14.86 -2.42
N TYR A 64 6.42 14.09 -2.82
CA TYR A 64 7.12 13.22 -1.88
C TYR A 64 8.57 13.65 -1.68
N GLU A 65 8.96 13.79 -0.40
CA GLU A 65 10.36 13.82 -0.01
C GLU A 65 10.89 12.37 -0.06
N VAL A 66 11.81 12.11 -0.97
CA VAL A 66 12.33 10.76 -1.26
C VAL A 66 13.82 10.61 -1.04
N GLU A 67 14.55 11.70 -0.79
CA GLU A 67 16.00 11.68 -0.54
C GLU A 67 16.31 11.27 0.91
N LYS A 68 15.71 11.95 1.86
CA LYS A 68 15.92 11.74 3.30
C LYS A 68 14.61 11.83 4.06
N PRO A 69 13.62 10.99 3.73
CA PRO A 69 12.34 11.03 4.43
C PRO A 69 12.53 10.65 5.90
N ALA A 70 12.05 11.50 6.81
CA ALA A 70 12.16 11.28 8.25
C ALA A 70 10.92 11.77 8.99
N HIS A 71 10.43 10.98 9.94
CA HIS A 71 9.29 11.33 10.79
C HIS A 71 9.39 10.55 12.12
N PRO A 72 9.06 11.13 13.28
CA PRO A 72 9.23 10.46 14.59
C PRO A 72 8.40 9.17 14.73
N ASN A 73 7.26 9.07 14.07
CA ASN A 73 6.39 7.89 14.10
C ASN A 73 6.77 6.81 13.07
N ILE A 74 7.82 7.02 12.27
CA ILE A 74 8.20 6.12 11.18
C ILE A 74 9.62 5.62 11.41
N LYS A 75 9.80 4.31 11.31
CA LYS A 75 11.11 3.66 11.31
C LYS A 75 11.29 2.83 10.06
N VAL A 76 12.52 2.77 9.57
CA VAL A 76 12.93 1.81 8.55
C VAL A 76 13.77 0.75 9.26
N LEU A 77 13.28 -0.49 9.27
CA LEU A 77 13.89 -1.61 9.94
C LEU A 77 14.11 -2.74 8.93
N ASP A 78 15.37 -3.04 8.61
CA ASP A 78 15.77 -4.09 7.66
C ASP A 78 14.96 -4.08 6.34
N GLY A 79 14.83 -2.90 5.73
CA GLY A 79 14.11 -2.74 4.47
C GLY A 79 12.59 -2.79 4.58
N VAL A 80 12.04 -2.63 5.78
CA VAL A 80 10.60 -2.45 6.03
C VAL A 80 10.35 -1.06 6.57
N VAL A 81 9.49 -0.30 5.92
CA VAL A 81 8.95 0.96 6.47
C VAL A 81 7.83 0.60 7.42
N VAL A 82 7.93 1.07 8.66
CA VAL A 82 6.93 0.87 9.71
C VAL A 82 6.49 2.23 10.25
N ALA A 83 5.25 2.59 10.02
CA ALA A 83 4.65 3.84 10.47
C ALA A 83 3.60 3.60 11.53
N ARG A 84 3.76 4.19 12.72
CA ARG A 84 2.68 4.25 13.70
C ARG A 84 1.64 5.27 13.25
N ALA A 85 0.45 4.79 12.92
CA ALA A 85 -0.63 5.60 12.37
C ALA A 85 -1.35 6.40 13.48
N SER A 86 -0.72 7.47 13.91
CA SER A 86 -1.22 8.38 14.94
C SER A 86 -0.62 9.78 14.76
N GLY A 87 -1.23 10.79 15.38
CA GLY A 87 -0.77 12.18 15.35
C GLY A 87 -1.31 12.98 14.16
N PRO A 88 -0.65 14.08 13.80
CA PRO A 88 -1.05 14.92 12.69
C PRO A 88 -1.10 14.15 11.36
N GLU A 89 -1.85 14.69 10.42
CA GLU A 89 -1.95 14.19 9.06
C GLU A 89 -0.58 13.90 8.43
N GLN A 90 -0.41 12.66 7.94
CA GLN A 90 0.78 12.23 7.23
C GLN A 90 0.43 11.27 6.10
N LYS A 91 1.18 11.32 5.02
CA LYS A 91 1.15 10.33 3.94
C LYS A 91 2.55 9.78 3.69
N ILE A 92 2.65 8.47 3.51
CA ILE A 92 3.88 7.77 3.10
C ILE A 92 3.59 6.92 1.87
N ALA A 93 4.58 6.71 1.03
CA ALA A 93 4.41 5.91 -0.20
C ALA A 93 5.71 5.23 -0.64
N ALA A 94 5.59 4.21 -1.49
CA ALA A 94 6.71 3.48 -2.07
C ALA A 94 6.34 2.83 -3.41
N ASP A 95 7.36 2.39 -4.16
CA ASP A 95 7.22 1.52 -5.32
C ASP A 95 7.53 0.05 -4.94
N THR A 96 6.82 -0.47 -3.93
CA THR A 96 7.08 -1.81 -3.37
C THR A 96 6.89 -2.92 -4.39
N ASP A 97 7.93 -3.77 -4.58
CA ASP A 97 7.88 -4.95 -5.45
C ASP A 97 7.38 -6.22 -4.71
N ALA A 98 7.25 -6.16 -3.40
CA ALA A 98 6.64 -7.22 -2.61
C ALA A 98 5.13 -7.34 -2.90
N GLY A 99 4.49 -6.28 -3.41
CA GLY A 99 3.08 -6.25 -3.80
C GLY A 99 2.14 -6.45 -2.61
N TRP A 100 2.49 -5.89 -1.46
CA TRP A 100 1.62 -5.86 -0.31
C TRP A 100 1.82 -4.63 0.57
N ILE A 101 0.75 -4.24 1.25
CA ILE A 101 0.73 -3.33 2.38
C ILE A 101 -0.03 -3.99 3.53
N ALA A 102 0.41 -3.77 4.76
CA ALA A 102 -0.22 -4.37 5.93
C ALA A 102 -0.47 -3.35 7.04
N TYR A 103 -1.41 -3.69 7.91
CA TYR A 103 -1.77 -2.93 9.09
C TYR A 103 -1.93 -3.85 10.29
N ALA A 104 -1.17 -3.59 11.35
CA ALA A 104 -1.27 -4.31 12.61
C ALA A 104 -1.84 -3.40 13.71
N ARG A 105 -2.88 -3.85 14.42
CA ARG A 105 -3.48 -3.12 15.53
C ARG A 105 -4.01 -4.07 16.60
N GLY A 106 -3.51 -3.92 17.83
CA GLY A 106 -3.79 -4.90 18.88
C GLY A 106 -3.31 -6.28 18.43
N ARG A 107 -4.18 -7.25 18.45
CA ARG A 107 -3.92 -8.63 17.99
C ARG A 107 -4.38 -8.90 16.55
N LEU A 108 -4.72 -7.89 15.76
CA LEU A 108 -5.16 -8.07 14.38
C LEU A 108 -4.07 -7.64 13.40
N LEU A 109 -3.78 -8.51 12.43
CA LEU A 109 -2.96 -8.22 11.26
C LEU A 109 -3.84 -8.28 10.02
N PHE A 110 -3.95 -7.14 9.32
CA PHE A 110 -4.61 -7.03 8.02
C PHE A 110 -3.56 -6.86 6.94
N VAL A 111 -3.61 -7.68 5.90
CA VAL A 111 -2.70 -7.63 4.75
C VAL A 111 -3.50 -7.50 3.47
N LYS A 112 -3.12 -6.56 2.63
CA LYS A 112 -3.60 -6.39 1.25
C LYS A 112 -2.45 -6.76 0.30
N HIS A 113 -2.63 -7.82 -0.48
CA HIS A 113 -1.76 -8.15 -1.59
C HIS A 113 -2.35 -7.63 -2.89
N PHE A 114 -1.51 -7.11 -3.77
CA PHE A 114 -1.89 -6.50 -5.05
C PHE A 114 -0.81 -6.71 -6.11
N PRO A 115 -1.16 -6.77 -7.41
CA PRO A 115 -0.18 -6.92 -8.49
C PRO A 115 0.78 -5.72 -8.55
N TYR A 116 2.05 -6.00 -8.86
CA TYR A 116 3.06 -4.97 -9.13
C TYR A 116 3.69 -5.18 -10.49
N ASP A 117 3.74 -4.14 -11.32
CA ASP A 117 4.48 -4.12 -12.58
C ASP A 117 5.69 -3.17 -12.45
N PRO A 118 6.93 -3.67 -12.53
CA PRO A 118 8.15 -2.84 -12.41
C PRO A 118 8.31 -1.84 -13.57
N ARG A 119 7.58 -2.03 -14.68
CA ARG A 119 7.56 -1.13 -15.84
C ARG A 119 6.33 -0.21 -15.85
N GLY A 120 5.43 -0.40 -14.87
CA GLY A 120 4.18 0.34 -14.79
C GLY A 120 4.40 1.83 -14.51
N ASN A 121 3.55 2.66 -15.10
CA ASN A 121 3.43 4.07 -14.75
C ASN A 121 2.36 4.20 -13.65
N TYR A 122 2.75 4.63 -12.46
CA TYR A 122 1.85 4.79 -11.33
C TYR A 122 1.51 6.26 -11.13
N SER A 123 0.23 6.56 -11.04
CA SER A 123 -0.31 7.93 -11.03
C SER A 123 0.08 8.76 -9.80
N ASP A 124 0.40 8.14 -8.66
CA ASP A 124 0.86 8.83 -7.45
C ASP A 124 2.39 9.00 -7.47
N CYS A 125 2.90 9.87 -8.33
CA CYS A 125 4.34 10.17 -8.48
C CYS A 125 5.22 8.93 -8.73
N GLY A 126 4.67 7.84 -9.29
CA GLY A 126 5.38 6.58 -9.52
C GLY A 126 5.33 5.61 -8.34
N MET A 127 4.60 5.92 -7.28
CA MET A 127 4.40 5.04 -6.13
C MET A 127 3.32 4.01 -6.41
N SER A 128 3.55 2.73 -6.09
CA SER A 128 2.58 1.63 -6.24
C SER A 128 1.73 1.41 -5.01
N VAL A 129 2.13 1.99 -3.89
CA VAL A 129 1.42 1.91 -2.62
C VAL A 129 1.57 3.20 -1.83
N ALA A 130 0.51 3.60 -1.16
CA ALA A 130 0.56 4.69 -0.19
C ALA A 130 -0.18 4.31 1.10
N CYS A 131 0.13 5.01 2.18
CA CYS A 131 -0.63 5.02 3.41
C CYS A 131 -0.80 6.47 3.87
N TYR A 132 -2.05 6.88 4.01
CA TYR A 132 -2.40 8.13 4.67
C TYR A 132 -2.88 7.83 6.09
N PHE A 133 -2.50 8.65 7.07
CA PHE A 133 -2.98 8.47 8.43
C PHE A 133 -3.05 9.78 9.22
N ASN A 134 -3.88 9.76 10.25
CA ASN A 134 -4.03 10.80 11.25
C ASN A 134 -4.58 10.18 12.56
N ASP A 135 -5.02 11.01 13.52
CA ASP A 135 -5.59 10.53 14.78
C ASP A 135 -6.98 9.89 14.66
N ARG A 136 -7.60 9.91 13.49
CA ARG A 136 -8.97 9.38 13.28
C ARG A 136 -9.00 8.07 12.51
N PHE A 137 -8.07 7.89 11.56
CA PHE A 137 -8.01 6.70 10.71
C PHE A 137 -6.65 6.55 10.02
N ALA A 138 -6.42 5.38 9.44
CA ALA A 138 -5.38 5.14 8.46
C ALA A 138 -6.01 4.60 7.17
N GLU A 139 -5.49 5.02 6.01
CA GLU A 139 -5.88 4.50 4.69
C GLU A 139 -4.73 3.65 4.14
N LEU A 140 -5.04 2.42 3.72
CA LEU A 140 -4.11 1.56 2.99
C LEU A 140 -4.47 1.66 1.51
N GLU A 141 -3.53 2.16 0.71
CA GLU A 141 -3.79 2.61 -0.65
C GLU A 141 -2.90 1.87 -1.68
N PRO A 142 -3.25 0.65 -2.13
CA PRO A 142 -2.65 0.05 -3.32
C PRO A 142 -3.08 0.79 -4.59
N LEU A 143 -2.17 0.85 -5.57
CA LEU A 143 -2.43 1.43 -6.87
C LEU A 143 -2.13 0.42 -7.98
N SER A 144 -2.98 0.36 -9.01
CA SER A 144 -2.60 -0.27 -10.26
C SER A 144 -1.69 0.66 -11.08
N PRO A 145 -0.89 0.12 -12.00
CA PRO A 145 -0.32 0.96 -13.04
C PRO A 145 -1.44 1.59 -13.88
N GLU A 146 -1.12 2.69 -14.55
CA GLU A 146 -1.98 3.28 -15.55
C GLU A 146 -2.18 2.31 -16.72
N VAL A 147 -3.42 2.07 -17.10
CA VAL A 147 -3.81 1.19 -18.20
C VAL A 147 -4.58 1.97 -19.27
N ARG A 148 -4.29 1.68 -20.52
CA ARG A 148 -5.05 2.20 -21.67
C ARG A 148 -6.18 1.26 -22.01
N LEU A 149 -7.38 1.79 -22.07
CA LEU A 149 -8.60 1.05 -22.34
C LEU A 149 -9.26 1.59 -23.61
N ASN A 150 -9.36 0.76 -24.63
CA ASN A 150 -10.20 1.05 -25.80
C ASN A 150 -11.68 1.09 -25.40
N PRO A 151 -12.57 1.64 -26.24
CA PRO A 151 -14.02 1.58 -26.03
C PRO A 151 -14.46 0.16 -25.67
N GLN A 152 -15.27 0.03 -24.61
CA GLN A 152 -15.80 -1.21 -24.06
C GLN A 152 -14.77 -2.20 -23.45
N GLN A 153 -13.49 -1.88 -23.48
CA GLN A 153 -12.47 -2.69 -22.81
C GLN A 153 -12.56 -2.55 -21.28
N GLU A 154 -12.24 -3.64 -20.60
CA GLU A 154 -12.24 -3.74 -19.13
C GLU A 154 -10.84 -4.08 -18.62
N TYR A 155 -10.51 -3.57 -17.44
CA TYR A 155 -9.34 -3.93 -16.65
C TYR A 155 -9.79 -4.35 -15.25
N VAL A 156 -9.22 -5.43 -14.74
CA VAL A 156 -9.46 -5.94 -13.40
C VAL A 156 -8.20 -5.78 -12.55
N PHE A 157 -8.33 -5.11 -11.41
CA PHE A 157 -7.31 -5.03 -10.38
C PHE A 157 -7.72 -5.93 -9.21
N ALA A 158 -7.12 -7.12 -9.15
CA ALA A 158 -7.43 -8.10 -8.12
C ALA A 158 -6.54 -7.89 -6.89
N GLU A 159 -7.13 -7.89 -5.72
CA GLU A 159 -6.43 -7.86 -4.44
C GLU A 159 -6.79 -9.10 -3.61
N LYS A 160 -5.82 -9.66 -2.90
CA LYS A 160 -6.08 -10.65 -1.85
C LYS A 160 -5.95 -9.98 -0.48
N TRP A 161 -7.03 -9.98 0.26
CA TRP A 161 -7.08 -9.47 1.63
C TRP A 161 -7.01 -10.65 2.61
N THR A 162 -6.20 -10.50 3.64
CA THR A 162 -6.07 -11.51 4.70
C THR A 162 -6.17 -10.83 6.06
N LEU A 163 -6.99 -11.38 6.93
CA LEU A 163 -7.10 -10.94 8.32
C LEU A 163 -6.68 -12.09 9.25
N THR A 164 -5.64 -11.85 10.04
CA THR A 164 -5.06 -12.86 10.95
C THR A 164 -5.15 -12.37 12.38
N LEU A 165 -5.57 -13.26 13.29
CA LEU A 165 -5.47 -13.04 14.73
C LEU A 165 -4.07 -13.45 15.20
N LEU A 166 -3.35 -12.52 15.81
CA LEU A 166 -2.01 -12.73 16.37
C LEU A 166 -2.10 -13.29 17.79
N ASP A 167 -1.07 -14.01 18.20
CA ASP A 167 -0.97 -14.55 19.57
C ASP A 167 -0.78 -13.43 20.60
N GLU A 168 -0.02 -12.39 20.23
CA GLU A 168 0.32 -11.26 21.07
C GLU A 168 -0.14 -9.91 20.49
N GLU A 169 -0.30 -8.93 21.36
CA GLU A 169 -0.62 -7.56 20.98
C GLU A 169 0.62 -6.85 20.40
N VAL A 170 0.41 -6.14 19.28
CA VAL A 170 1.46 -5.36 18.63
C VAL A 170 1.49 -3.95 19.20
N THR A 171 2.61 -3.60 19.84
CA THR A 171 2.84 -2.33 20.54
C THR A 171 4.10 -1.59 20.08
N ALA A 172 5.01 -2.28 19.38
CA ALA A 172 6.32 -1.74 18.98
C ALA A 172 6.65 -1.99 17.50
N HIS A 173 7.46 -1.12 16.92
CA HIS A 173 7.91 -1.20 15.52
C HIS A 173 8.69 -2.51 15.22
N GLU A 174 9.46 -2.99 16.20
CA GLU A 174 10.29 -4.18 16.07
C GLU A 174 9.44 -5.47 15.95
N GLN A 175 8.32 -5.54 16.67
CA GLN A 175 7.35 -6.63 16.52
C GLN A 175 6.75 -6.63 15.10
N VAL A 176 6.40 -5.44 14.57
CA VAL A 176 5.87 -5.28 13.21
C VAL A 176 6.90 -5.70 12.17
N ARG A 177 8.18 -5.36 12.38
CA ARG A 177 9.27 -5.80 11.49
C ARG A 177 9.33 -7.33 11.39
N ALA A 178 9.19 -8.04 12.50
CA ALA A 178 9.16 -9.50 12.52
C ALA A 178 7.93 -10.09 11.80
N LEU A 179 6.76 -9.42 11.87
CA LEU A 179 5.57 -9.82 11.12
C LEU A 179 5.79 -9.73 9.60
N ALA A 180 6.54 -8.73 9.13
CA ALA A 180 6.80 -8.55 7.69
C ALA A 180 7.53 -9.75 7.06
N ASP A 181 8.31 -10.51 7.82
CA ASP A 181 8.98 -11.73 7.33
C ASP A 181 8.03 -12.91 7.11
N ARG A 182 6.85 -12.86 7.72
CA ARG A 182 5.82 -13.90 7.60
C ARG A 182 4.84 -13.62 6.45
N ILE A 183 4.89 -12.44 5.84
CA ILE A 183 4.02 -12.06 4.72
C ILE A 183 4.72 -12.43 3.41
N PRO A 184 4.16 -13.36 2.62
CA PRO A 184 4.72 -13.74 1.32
C PRO A 184 4.64 -12.56 0.34
N ALA A 185 5.55 -12.52 -0.65
CA ALA A 185 5.42 -11.58 -1.76
C ALA A 185 4.25 -11.98 -2.68
N VAL A 186 3.63 -11.01 -3.35
CA VAL A 186 2.48 -11.26 -4.24
C VAL A 186 2.78 -12.26 -5.35
N ARG A 187 4.00 -12.29 -5.88
CA ARG A 187 4.46 -13.26 -6.89
C ARG A 187 4.37 -14.72 -6.43
N ASP A 188 4.34 -14.95 -5.11
CA ASP A 188 4.27 -16.28 -4.50
C ASP A 188 2.80 -16.67 -4.21
N LEU A 189 1.83 -15.85 -4.66
CA LEU A 189 0.40 -16.04 -4.44
C LEU A 189 -0.37 -16.12 -5.76
N VAL A 190 -1.46 -16.87 -5.73
CA VAL A 190 -2.46 -16.86 -6.81
C VAL A 190 -3.55 -15.85 -6.41
N LEU A 191 -3.70 -14.78 -7.20
CA LEU A 191 -4.75 -13.76 -7.05
C LEU A 191 -5.97 -14.09 -7.94
N LYS A 192 -6.37 -15.38 -7.97
CA LYS A 192 -7.50 -15.84 -8.78
C LYS A 192 -8.47 -16.63 -7.91
#